data_4c27c0bbe4a43ed2d5ef748d56e53bd3
#
_entry.id   4c27c0bbe4a43ed2d5ef748d56e53bd3
#
_cell.length_a   1.000
_cell.length_b   1.000
_cell.length_c   1.000
_cell.angle_alpha   90.00
_cell.angle_beta   90.00
_cell.angle_gamma   90.00
#
_symmetry.space_group_name_H-M   'P 1'
#
loop_
_entity.id
_entity.type
_entity.pdbx_description
1 polymer ?
#
loop_
_entity_poly.entity_id
_entity_poly.type
_entity_poly.pdbx_seq_one_letter_code
_entity_poly.pdbx_strand_id
1 'polypeptide(L)'
;MESNKIIPKGILFPFILLTTLFFAWSVPNNLTDTMLAAFKRIMSMSDSKTAWIQVVCYLLGYGCCAVPGALFIKKYTYKSGVMLGLGLYAFGALLFYPAMLSSGVNVDFSFFMYLLAIFVLFAGLSVLETSTNSYVLAIGPESTATRRLNLSQAFNPFGAITGVVISQIFILSQLNGMTATERAQLPAEELAAIQGQELNAVTTAYVVLGLVMLVLLLAIRLTKMPNLSEKGEKIEFGATLRRLIKNKNYVWGVIAQFFNIGAQIAVWSFVIRYAMVQLNFDGVLASLGDSASADAVVNALRGVEPVAAAFYNCCEWLGLNDLLPRTAEQAAATYYIMSLILFVVMRFVCTAMMKYVKAYKLLIGLALLAVMCCLGAMFGKGSFGVYCLMGISGCMSLMFPTIYGFGLTGLGDDTKICLLYTS
;
A
#
# COMPACT_ATOMS: atom_id res chain seq x y z
N MET A 1 -19.33 -5.18 32.02
CA MET A 1 -17.87 -5.41 31.81
C MET A 1 -17.45 -5.92 30.42
N GLU A 2 -18.36 -6.40 29.55
CA GLU A 2 -18.02 -6.79 28.17
C GLU A 2 -17.92 -5.64 27.17
N SER A 3 -18.50 -4.50 27.47
CA SER A 3 -18.59 -3.34 26.54
C SER A 3 -17.24 -2.64 26.25
N ASN A 4 -16.17 -2.98 26.99
CA ASN A 4 -14.85 -2.35 26.81
C ASN A 4 -13.79 -3.25 26.15
N LYS A 5 -14.15 -4.47 25.77
CA LYS A 5 -13.21 -5.36 25.05
C LYS A 5 -13.15 -4.95 23.59
N ILE A 6 -11.93 -4.81 23.07
CA ILE A 6 -11.70 -4.49 21.63
C ILE A 6 -12.32 -5.59 20.77
N ILE A 7 -12.15 -6.85 21.18
CA ILE A 7 -12.63 -8.03 20.49
C ILE A 7 -13.48 -8.84 21.48
N PRO A 8 -14.81 -8.92 21.29
CA PRO A 8 -15.69 -9.77 22.08
C PRO A 8 -15.37 -11.28 21.91
N LYS A 9 -15.71 -12.07 22.92
CA LYS A 9 -15.58 -13.53 22.82
C LYS A 9 -16.51 -14.04 21.71
N GLY A 10 -16.01 -14.94 20.86
CA GLY A 10 -16.77 -15.56 19.75
C GLY A 10 -16.54 -14.92 18.37
N ILE A 11 -15.97 -13.71 18.28
CA ILE A 11 -15.64 -13.07 17.00
C ILE A 11 -14.12 -12.99 16.74
N LEU A 12 -13.31 -13.59 17.61
CA LEU A 12 -11.85 -13.53 17.50
C LEU A 12 -11.35 -14.08 16.16
N PHE A 13 -11.80 -15.26 15.76
CA PHE A 13 -11.37 -15.90 14.52
C PHE A 13 -11.81 -15.11 13.27
N PRO A 14 -13.09 -14.68 13.12
CA PRO A 14 -13.50 -13.76 12.08
C PRO A 14 -12.68 -12.46 12.06
N PHE A 15 -12.36 -11.89 13.21
CA PHE A 15 -11.56 -10.68 13.31
C PHE A 15 -10.10 -10.90 12.85
N ILE A 16 -9.47 -12.00 13.24
CA ILE A 16 -8.12 -12.37 12.77
C ILE A 16 -8.14 -12.51 11.24
N LEU A 17 -9.13 -13.20 10.69
CA LEU A 17 -9.25 -13.43 9.26
C LEU A 17 -9.43 -12.10 8.49
N LEU A 18 -10.28 -11.18 9.01
CA LEU A 18 -10.41 -9.84 8.43
C LEU A 18 -9.10 -9.04 8.55
N THR A 19 -8.39 -9.16 9.67
CA THR A 19 -7.10 -8.48 9.88
C THR A 19 -6.03 -8.99 8.90
N THR A 20 -6.02 -10.29 8.60
CA THR A 20 -5.13 -10.87 7.59
C THR A 20 -5.36 -10.27 6.20
N LEU A 21 -6.59 -9.85 5.89
CA LEU A 21 -6.87 -9.18 4.62
C LEU A 21 -6.14 -7.84 4.49
N PHE A 22 -5.98 -7.08 5.59
CA PHE A 22 -5.22 -5.82 5.56
C PHE A 22 -3.74 -6.02 5.18
N PHE A 23 -3.15 -7.11 5.64
CA PHE A 23 -1.84 -7.54 5.17
C PHE A 23 -1.89 -7.94 3.69
N ALA A 24 -2.84 -8.80 3.34
CA ALA A 24 -2.90 -9.44 2.04
C ALA A 24 -3.09 -8.46 0.87
N TRP A 25 -3.94 -7.42 1.00
CA TRP A 25 -4.13 -6.47 -0.09
C TRP A 25 -3.00 -5.43 -0.19
N SER A 26 -2.24 -5.21 0.86
CA SER A 26 -1.13 -4.27 0.84
C SER A 26 0.06 -4.77 0.02
N VAL A 27 0.22 -6.11 -0.06
CA VAL A 27 1.30 -6.73 -0.84
C VAL A 27 1.24 -6.30 -2.32
N PRO A 28 0.13 -6.46 -3.06
CA PRO A 28 0.07 -6.09 -4.47
C PRO A 28 0.12 -4.59 -4.72
N ASN A 29 -0.41 -3.77 -3.82
CA ASN A 29 -0.30 -2.32 -3.97
C ASN A 29 1.16 -1.89 -4.11
N ASN A 30 2.01 -2.34 -3.18
CA ASN A 30 3.42 -1.98 -3.18
C ASN A 30 4.22 -2.74 -4.24
N LEU A 31 3.82 -3.96 -4.58
CA LEU A 31 4.37 -4.69 -5.71
C LEU A 31 4.11 -3.96 -7.04
N THR A 32 2.90 -3.39 -7.22
CA THR A 32 2.53 -2.68 -8.45
C THR A 32 3.32 -1.40 -8.63
N ASP A 33 3.62 -0.66 -7.57
CA ASP A 33 4.44 0.56 -7.65
C ASP A 33 5.87 0.24 -8.15
N THR A 34 6.47 -0.84 -7.67
CA THR A 34 7.78 -1.29 -8.14
C THR A 34 7.72 -1.89 -9.55
N MET A 35 6.62 -2.59 -9.86
CA MET A 35 6.37 -3.16 -11.19
C MET A 35 6.24 -2.08 -12.27
N LEU A 36 5.73 -0.89 -11.94
CA LEU A 36 5.58 0.22 -12.87
C LEU A 36 6.92 0.58 -13.55
N ALA A 37 7.98 0.67 -12.74
CA ALA A 37 9.34 0.91 -13.24
C ALA A 37 9.84 -0.28 -14.10
N ALA A 38 9.54 -1.51 -13.67
CA ALA A 38 9.88 -2.72 -14.41
C ALA A 38 9.19 -2.76 -15.77
N PHE A 39 7.85 -2.53 -15.84
CA PHE A 39 7.12 -2.50 -17.11
C PHE A 39 7.63 -1.46 -18.09
N LYS A 40 7.95 -0.24 -17.61
CA LYS A 40 8.55 0.79 -18.45
C LYS A 40 9.82 0.28 -19.14
N ARG A 41 10.67 -0.44 -18.40
CA ARG A 41 11.92 -1.00 -18.88
C ARG A 41 11.69 -2.20 -19.79
N ILE A 42 10.88 -3.17 -19.35
CA ILE A 42 10.61 -4.43 -20.09
C ILE A 42 10.01 -4.14 -21.46
N MET A 43 8.96 -3.31 -21.48
CA MET A 43 8.23 -3.01 -22.72
C MET A 43 8.77 -1.78 -23.47
N SER A 44 9.91 -1.22 -23.06
CA SER A 44 10.52 -0.02 -23.66
C SER A 44 9.50 1.12 -23.86
N MET A 45 8.64 1.35 -22.84
CA MET A 45 7.53 2.30 -22.95
C MET A 45 7.94 3.73 -22.70
N SER A 46 7.23 4.66 -23.35
CA SER A 46 7.30 6.09 -23.02
C SER A 46 6.70 6.39 -21.63
N ASP A 47 7.09 7.52 -21.02
CA ASP A 47 6.52 7.95 -19.75
C ASP A 47 4.99 8.13 -19.81
N SER A 48 4.46 8.58 -20.95
CA SER A 48 3.03 8.72 -21.18
C SER A 48 2.29 7.38 -21.14
N LYS A 49 2.82 6.34 -21.81
CA LYS A 49 2.22 4.99 -21.76
C LYS A 49 2.29 4.42 -20.35
N THR A 50 3.40 4.63 -19.65
CA THR A 50 3.58 4.17 -18.26
C THR A 50 2.60 4.84 -17.30
N ALA A 51 2.32 6.14 -17.49
CA ALA A 51 1.35 6.88 -16.69
C ALA A 51 -0.08 6.31 -16.76
N TRP A 52 -0.48 5.69 -17.90
CA TRP A 52 -1.77 5.03 -18.03
C TRP A 52 -1.98 3.90 -17.02
N ILE A 53 -0.92 3.21 -16.62
CA ILE A 53 -1.00 2.16 -15.58
C ILE A 53 -1.51 2.78 -14.28
N GLN A 54 -0.95 3.93 -13.86
CA GLN A 54 -1.42 4.62 -12.63
C GLN A 54 -2.85 5.13 -12.75
N VAL A 55 -3.24 5.68 -13.91
CA VAL A 55 -4.62 6.10 -14.16
C VAL A 55 -5.58 4.93 -14.05
N VAL A 56 -5.24 3.79 -14.63
CA VAL A 56 -6.06 2.58 -14.58
C VAL A 56 -6.13 2.01 -13.17
N CYS A 57 -5.01 1.98 -12.44
CA CYS A 57 -4.97 1.51 -11.06
C CYS A 57 -5.83 2.38 -10.13
N TYR A 58 -5.45 3.65 -10.01
CA TYR A 58 -5.95 4.49 -8.93
C TYR A 58 -7.24 5.23 -9.30
N LEU A 59 -7.36 5.76 -10.50
CA LEU A 59 -8.57 6.50 -10.89
C LEU A 59 -9.70 5.54 -11.28
N LEU A 60 -9.44 4.61 -12.20
CA LEU A 60 -10.49 3.72 -12.69
C LEU A 60 -10.76 2.55 -11.75
N GLY A 61 -9.70 1.82 -11.34
CA GLY A 61 -9.83 0.65 -10.48
C GLY A 61 -10.27 1.02 -9.07
N TYR A 62 -9.52 1.90 -8.40
CA TYR A 62 -9.85 2.31 -7.04
C TYR A 62 -11.00 3.30 -6.99
N GLY A 63 -10.88 4.44 -7.68
CA GLY A 63 -11.83 5.54 -7.56
C GLY A 63 -13.22 5.21 -8.08
N CYS A 64 -13.31 4.68 -9.30
CA CYS A 64 -14.63 4.42 -9.91
C CYS A 64 -15.30 3.16 -9.33
N CYS A 65 -14.55 2.14 -8.89
CA CYS A 65 -15.13 0.89 -8.41
C CYS A 65 -15.51 0.89 -6.93
N ALA A 66 -15.05 1.86 -6.13
CA ALA A 66 -15.44 2.01 -4.73
C ALA A 66 -16.96 2.18 -4.56
N VAL A 67 -17.58 3.04 -5.36
CA VAL A 67 -19.02 3.32 -5.30
C VAL A 67 -19.88 2.10 -5.68
N PRO A 68 -19.67 1.42 -6.81
CA PRO A 68 -20.35 0.16 -7.11
C PRO A 68 -20.15 -0.92 -6.04
N GLY A 69 -18.94 -1.04 -5.52
CA GLY A 69 -18.62 -1.94 -4.42
C GLY A 69 -19.44 -1.67 -3.16
N ALA A 70 -19.53 -0.40 -2.79
CA ALA A 70 -20.33 0.08 -1.68
C ALA A 70 -21.83 -0.25 -1.85
N LEU A 71 -22.38 0.00 -3.03
CA LEU A 71 -23.77 -0.33 -3.37
C LEU A 71 -24.04 -1.84 -3.31
N PHE A 72 -23.05 -2.65 -3.75
CA PHE A 72 -23.13 -4.11 -3.67
C PHE A 72 -23.22 -4.59 -2.22
N ILE A 73 -22.36 -4.06 -1.33
CA ILE A 73 -22.34 -4.42 0.10
C ILE A 73 -23.67 -4.08 0.76
N LYS A 74 -24.24 -2.91 0.46
CA LYS A 74 -25.55 -2.50 0.99
C LYS A 74 -26.67 -3.42 0.52
N LYS A 75 -26.61 -3.88 -0.73
CA LYS A 75 -27.64 -4.79 -1.28
C LYS A 75 -27.56 -6.20 -0.71
N TYR A 76 -26.34 -6.66 -0.39
CA TYR A 76 -26.12 -8.05 0.06
C TYR A 76 -25.65 -8.10 1.52
N THR A 77 -24.35 -8.25 1.75
CA THR A 77 -23.73 -8.31 3.09
C THR A 77 -22.27 -7.88 3.02
N TYR A 78 -21.67 -7.49 4.14
CA TYR A 78 -20.23 -7.25 4.23
C TYR A 78 -19.41 -8.47 3.80
N LYS A 79 -19.81 -9.68 4.23
CA LYS A 79 -19.15 -10.93 3.83
C LYS A 79 -19.18 -11.13 2.30
N SER A 80 -20.32 -10.84 1.66
CA SER A 80 -20.45 -10.94 0.20
C SER A 80 -19.56 -9.93 -0.53
N GLY A 81 -19.43 -8.73 0.02
CA GLY A 81 -18.51 -7.70 -0.50
C GLY A 81 -17.05 -8.15 -0.42
N VAL A 82 -16.61 -8.67 0.72
CA VAL A 82 -15.26 -9.25 0.89
C VAL A 82 -15.01 -10.38 -0.11
N MET A 83 -15.98 -11.28 -0.28
CA MET A 83 -15.87 -12.39 -1.24
C MET A 83 -15.79 -11.91 -2.69
N LEU A 84 -16.60 -10.89 -3.06
CA LEU A 84 -16.54 -10.28 -4.39
C LEU A 84 -15.18 -9.63 -4.64
N GLY A 85 -14.68 -8.85 -3.67
CA GLY A 85 -13.38 -8.19 -3.77
C GLY A 85 -12.24 -9.19 -3.93
N LEU A 86 -12.20 -10.24 -3.11
CA LEU A 86 -11.21 -11.33 -3.25
C LEU A 86 -11.31 -12.07 -4.57
N GLY A 87 -12.54 -12.32 -5.05
CA GLY A 87 -12.78 -12.98 -6.34
C GLY A 87 -12.30 -12.16 -7.53
N LEU A 88 -12.62 -10.86 -7.57
CA LEU A 88 -12.15 -9.94 -8.59
C LEU A 88 -10.62 -9.79 -8.55
N TYR A 89 -10.06 -9.67 -7.34
CA TYR A 89 -8.62 -9.61 -7.18
C TYR A 89 -7.93 -10.84 -7.75
N ALA A 90 -8.35 -12.04 -7.32
CA ALA A 90 -7.77 -13.29 -7.78
C ALA A 90 -7.91 -13.46 -9.30
N PHE A 91 -9.08 -13.11 -9.84
CA PHE A 91 -9.33 -13.16 -11.28
C PHE A 91 -8.41 -12.19 -12.04
N GLY A 92 -8.30 -10.92 -11.58
CA GLY A 92 -7.38 -9.95 -12.16
C GLY A 92 -5.91 -10.40 -12.13
N ALA A 93 -5.47 -10.97 -11.00
CA ALA A 93 -4.12 -11.52 -10.87
C ALA A 93 -3.86 -12.71 -11.83
N LEU A 94 -4.84 -13.60 -12.01
CA LEU A 94 -4.74 -14.71 -12.95
C LEU A 94 -4.76 -14.26 -14.42
N LEU A 95 -5.37 -13.10 -14.75
CA LEU A 95 -5.34 -12.52 -16.09
C LEU A 95 -3.92 -12.09 -16.54
N PHE A 96 -2.96 -11.96 -15.63
CA PHE A 96 -1.56 -11.72 -15.99
C PHE A 96 -0.98 -12.86 -16.85
N TYR A 97 -1.46 -14.09 -16.63
CA TYR A 97 -0.97 -15.24 -17.41
C TYR A 97 -1.35 -15.17 -18.91
N PRO A 98 -2.63 -14.99 -19.31
CA PRO A 98 -2.96 -14.78 -20.72
C PRO A 98 -2.38 -13.49 -21.29
N ALA A 99 -2.20 -12.44 -20.48
CA ALA A 99 -1.51 -11.22 -20.92
C ALA A 99 -0.05 -11.50 -21.31
N MET A 100 0.66 -12.32 -20.55
CA MET A 100 2.02 -12.76 -20.88
C MET A 100 2.05 -13.59 -22.18
N LEU A 101 1.14 -14.53 -22.33
CA LEU A 101 1.07 -15.37 -23.55
C LEU A 101 0.82 -14.53 -24.82
N SER A 102 0.14 -13.40 -24.71
CA SER A 102 -0.14 -12.50 -25.83
C SER A 102 1.07 -11.66 -26.25
N SER A 103 2.12 -11.57 -25.46
CA SER A 103 3.31 -10.74 -25.73
C SER A 103 4.09 -11.19 -26.99
N GLY A 104 4.08 -12.49 -27.27
CA GLY A 104 4.69 -13.07 -28.48
C GLY A 104 3.93 -12.79 -29.77
N VAL A 105 2.68 -12.27 -29.71
CA VAL A 105 1.83 -12.03 -30.87
C VAL A 105 1.80 -10.55 -31.24
N ASN A 106 1.51 -9.70 -30.26
CA ASN A 106 1.40 -8.24 -30.43
C ASN A 106 1.64 -7.51 -29.10
N VAL A 107 2.65 -6.65 -29.08
CA VAL A 107 3.06 -5.90 -27.87
C VAL A 107 1.97 -4.96 -27.37
N ASP A 108 1.27 -4.25 -28.27
CA ASP A 108 0.21 -3.32 -27.88
C ASP A 108 -1.02 -4.07 -27.34
N PHE A 109 -1.35 -5.21 -27.90
CA PHE A 109 -2.43 -6.07 -27.40
C PHE A 109 -2.06 -6.65 -26.02
N SER A 110 -0.83 -7.10 -25.84
CA SER A 110 -0.33 -7.57 -24.55
C SER A 110 -0.40 -6.47 -23.50
N PHE A 111 0.02 -5.24 -23.83
CA PHE A 111 -0.09 -4.11 -22.92
C PHE A 111 -1.55 -3.82 -22.51
N PHE A 112 -2.48 -3.86 -23.46
CA PHE A 112 -3.92 -3.72 -23.17
C PHE A 112 -4.41 -4.83 -22.23
N MET A 113 -3.98 -6.09 -22.44
CA MET A 113 -4.34 -7.21 -21.57
C MET A 113 -3.79 -7.03 -20.15
N TYR A 114 -2.57 -6.52 -19.99
CA TYR A 114 -2.01 -6.17 -18.68
C TYR A 114 -2.80 -5.03 -18.03
N LEU A 115 -3.16 -3.99 -18.75
CA LEU A 115 -4.01 -2.91 -18.23
C LEU A 115 -5.38 -3.43 -17.75
N LEU A 116 -5.99 -4.34 -18.51
CA LEU A 116 -7.26 -4.97 -18.12
C LEU A 116 -7.08 -5.82 -16.85
N ALA A 117 -6.02 -6.61 -16.78
CA ALA A 117 -5.69 -7.42 -15.61
C ALA A 117 -5.51 -6.55 -14.35
N ILE A 118 -4.75 -5.47 -14.47
CA ILE A 118 -4.53 -4.47 -13.42
C ILE A 118 -5.84 -3.79 -13.03
N PHE A 119 -6.66 -3.37 -14.00
CA PHE A 119 -7.96 -2.76 -13.72
C PHE A 119 -8.85 -3.68 -12.88
N VAL A 120 -9.00 -4.94 -13.27
CA VAL A 120 -9.83 -5.92 -12.55
C VAL A 120 -9.28 -6.18 -11.16
N LEU A 121 -7.95 -6.28 -11.03
CA LEU A 121 -7.27 -6.47 -9.76
C LEU A 121 -7.55 -5.29 -8.80
N PHE A 122 -7.35 -4.05 -9.26
CA PHE A 122 -7.56 -2.85 -8.45
C PHE A 122 -9.04 -2.58 -8.16
N ALA A 123 -9.94 -2.93 -9.06
CA ALA A 123 -11.37 -2.94 -8.78
C ALA A 123 -11.71 -3.91 -7.64
N GLY A 124 -11.10 -5.10 -7.66
CA GLY A 124 -11.20 -6.08 -6.58
C GLY A 124 -10.66 -5.54 -5.26
N LEU A 125 -9.49 -4.87 -5.28
CA LEU A 125 -8.90 -4.24 -4.10
C LEU A 125 -9.81 -3.17 -3.52
N SER A 126 -10.38 -2.28 -4.35
CA SER A 126 -11.29 -1.22 -3.92
C SER A 126 -12.52 -1.80 -3.19
N VAL A 127 -13.15 -2.82 -3.77
CA VAL A 127 -14.31 -3.50 -3.15
C VAL A 127 -13.89 -4.21 -1.86
N LEU A 128 -12.73 -4.85 -1.84
CA LEU A 128 -12.21 -5.58 -0.68
C LEU A 128 -11.92 -4.63 0.48
N GLU A 129 -11.23 -3.54 0.22
CA GLU A 129 -10.89 -2.54 1.23
C GLU A 129 -12.13 -1.90 1.82
N THR A 130 -13.05 -1.42 0.98
CA THR A 130 -14.33 -0.84 1.40
C THR A 130 -15.12 -1.81 2.28
N SER A 131 -15.22 -3.08 1.86
CA SER A 131 -15.96 -4.11 2.58
C SER A 131 -15.32 -4.44 3.92
N THR A 132 -14.00 -4.59 3.96
CA THR A 132 -13.27 -5.04 5.15
C THR A 132 -13.20 -3.95 6.21
N ASN A 133 -12.92 -2.69 5.82
CA ASN A 133 -12.93 -1.54 6.73
C ASN A 133 -14.29 -1.42 7.44
N SER A 134 -15.36 -1.44 6.65
CA SER A 134 -16.72 -1.36 7.16
C SER A 134 -17.07 -2.55 8.06
N TYR A 135 -16.66 -3.76 7.67
CA TYR A 135 -16.93 -4.96 8.46
C TYR A 135 -16.22 -4.95 9.81
N VAL A 136 -14.93 -4.53 9.85
CA VAL A 136 -14.16 -4.40 11.10
C VAL A 136 -14.79 -3.39 12.05
N LEU A 137 -15.34 -2.30 11.54
CA LEU A 137 -16.06 -1.31 12.37
C LEU A 137 -17.37 -1.88 12.92
N ALA A 138 -18.10 -2.65 12.11
CA ALA A 138 -19.42 -3.17 12.44
C ALA A 138 -19.39 -4.44 13.34
N ILE A 139 -18.32 -5.23 13.33
CA ILE A 139 -18.25 -6.56 13.96
C ILE A 139 -18.25 -6.55 15.50
N GLY A 140 -18.21 -5.39 16.14
CA GLY A 140 -18.16 -5.30 17.60
C GLY A 140 -18.70 -3.99 18.15
N PRO A 141 -18.51 -3.69 19.46
CA PRO A 141 -19.03 -2.49 20.11
C PRO A 141 -18.56 -1.20 19.43
N GLU A 142 -19.46 -0.24 19.27
CA GLU A 142 -19.18 1.07 18.67
C GLU A 142 -18.11 1.84 19.44
N SER A 143 -18.13 1.76 20.79
CA SER A 143 -17.16 2.43 21.67
C SER A 143 -15.69 2.04 21.40
N THR A 144 -15.43 0.87 20.80
CA THR A 144 -14.10 0.37 20.47
C THR A 144 -13.84 0.26 18.97
N ALA A 145 -14.77 0.71 18.12
CA ALA A 145 -14.72 0.55 16.67
C ALA A 145 -13.45 1.13 16.05
N THR A 146 -13.14 2.42 16.34
CA THR A 146 -11.93 3.09 15.84
C THR A 146 -10.65 2.38 16.28
N ARG A 147 -10.58 1.93 17.53
CA ARG A 147 -9.41 1.21 18.06
C ARG A 147 -9.24 -0.14 17.40
N ARG A 148 -10.35 -0.83 17.12
CA ARG A 148 -10.37 -2.11 16.41
C ARG A 148 -9.90 -1.96 14.97
N LEU A 149 -10.35 -0.92 14.26
CA LEU A 149 -9.89 -0.62 12.91
C LEU A 149 -8.39 -0.27 12.89
N ASN A 150 -7.91 0.56 13.82
CA ASN A 150 -6.49 0.88 13.95
C ASN A 150 -5.64 -0.37 14.15
N LEU A 151 -6.09 -1.31 14.99
CA LEU A 151 -5.40 -2.57 15.23
C LEU A 151 -5.33 -3.42 13.94
N SER A 152 -6.43 -3.56 13.21
CA SER A 152 -6.44 -4.32 11.95
C SER A 152 -5.56 -3.66 10.88
N GLN A 153 -5.65 -2.35 10.74
CA GLN A 153 -4.83 -1.60 9.79
C GLN A 153 -3.34 -1.55 10.15
N ALA A 154 -2.96 -1.89 11.39
CA ALA A 154 -1.56 -1.99 11.76
C ALA A 154 -0.82 -3.12 11.02
N PHE A 155 -1.54 -4.06 10.42
CA PHE A 155 -0.97 -5.15 9.62
C PHE A 155 -0.74 -4.78 8.15
N ASN A 156 -1.36 -3.71 7.67
CA ASN A 156 -1.18 -3.23 6.30
C ASN A 156 0.29 -2.90 5.94
N PRO A 157 1.06 -2.15 6.75
CA PRO A 157 2.46 -1.85 6.44
C PRO A 157 3.37 -3.08 6.39
N PHE A 158 3.06 -4.16 7.12
CA PHE A 158 3.81 -5.41 6.98
C PHE A 158 3.60 -6.02 5.58
N GLY A 159 2.38 -5.94 5.05
CA GLY A 159 2.09 -6.32 3.67
C GLY A 159 2.85 -5.44 2.68
N ALA A 160 2.94 -4.12 2.94
CA ALA A 160 3.71 -3.20 2.11
C ALA A 160 5.19 -3.60 2.03
N ILE A 161 5.83 -3.82 3.16
CA ILE A 161 7.23 -4.27 3.23
C ILE A 161 7.39 -5.61 2.49
N THR A 162 6.49 -6.56 2.74
CA THR A 162 6.50 -7.87 2.07
C THR A 162 6.38 -7.72 0.56
N GLY A 163 5.51 -6.83 0.06
CA GLY A 163 5.35 -6.54 -1.37
C GLY A 163 6.64 -6.01 -2.01
N VAL A 164 7.31 -5.07 -1.34
CA VAL A 164 8.60 -4.52 -1.79
C VAL A 164 9.67 -5.61 -1.81
N VAL A 165 9.78 -6.42 -0.76
CA VAL A 165 10.75 -7.52 -0.69
C VAL A 165 10.49 -8.57 -1.77
N ILE A 166 9.25 -8.98 -1.97
CA ILE A 166 8.86 -9.90 -3.06
C ILE A 166 9.26 -9.32 -4.41
N SER A 167 8.98 -8.03 -4.64
CA SER A 167 9.37 -7.37 -5.88
C SER A 167 10.87 -7.38 -6.10
N GLN A 168 11.66 -7.08 -5.08
CA GLN A 168 13.12 -7.08 -5.20
C GLN A 168 13.68 -8.47 -5.47
N ILE A 169 13.22 -9.49 -4.75
CA ILE A 169 13.76 -10.85 -4.85
C ILE A 169 13.29 -11.57 -6.12
N PHE A 170 12.02 -11.43 -6.49
CA PHE A 170 11.41 -12.25 -7.56
C PHE A 170 11.23 -11.52 -8.90
N ILE A 171 11.17 -10.18 -8.89
CA ILE A 171 10.96 -9.39 -10.11
C ILE A 171 12.24 -8.66 -10.49
N LEU A 172 12.71 -7.73 -9.64
CA LEU A 172 13.83 -6.87 -9.99
C LEU A 172 15.15 -7.63 -10.16
N SER A 173 15.35 -8.73 -9.41
CA SER A 173 16.53 -9.59 -9.55
C SER A 173 16.59 -10.34 -10.89
N GLN A 174 15.44 -10.53 -11.54
CA GLN A 174 15.33 -11.20 -12.85
C GLN A 174 15.43 -10.22 -14.04
N LEU A 175 15.42 -8.92 -13.76
CA LEU A 175 15.57 -7.92 -14.82
C LEU A 175 17.02 -7.89 -15.34
N ASN A 176 17.16 -7.97 -16.67
CA ASN A 176 18.46 -7.84 -17.31
C ASN A 176 19.04 -6.43 -17.04
N GLY A 177 20.34 -6.34 -16.71
CA GLY A 177 21.05 -5.10 -16.40
C GLY A 177 21.18 -4.08 -17.56
N MET A 178 20.84 -4.46 -18.79
CA MET A 178 20.98 -3.63 -19.99
C MET A 178 20.20 -2.32 -19.91
N THR A 179 20.81 -1.25 -20.38
CA THR A 179 20.17 0.07 -20.52
C THR A 179 19.16 0.09 -21.69
N ALA A 180 18.28 1.11 -21.71
CA ALA A 180 17.32 1.27 -22.80
C ALA A 180 18.01 1.43 -24.18
N THR A 181 19.18 2.05 -24.22
CA THR A 181 19.98 2.24 -25.43
C THR A 181 20.59 0.93 -25.92
N GLU A 182 21.10 0.08 -25.05
CA GLU A 182 21.62 -1.24 -25.37
C GLU A 182 20.49 -2.16 -25.88
N ARG A 183 19.34 -2.15 -25.23
CA ARG A 183 18.15 -2.91 -25.65
C ARG A 183 17.65 -2.51 -27.04
N ALA A 184 17.74 -1.22 -27.41
CA ALA A 184 17.33 -0.73 -28.72
C ALA A 184 18.25 -1.20 -29.86
N GLN A 185 19.46 -1.69 -29.56
CA GLN A 185 20.43 -2.20 -30.52
C GLN A 185 20.36 -3.72 -30.73
N LEU A 186 19.56 -4.42 -29.86
CA LEU A 186 19.43 -5.88 -29.98
C LEU A 186 18.55 -6.29 -31.16
N PRO A 187 18.85 -7.48 -31.77
CA PRO A 187 17.93 -8.12 -32.72
C PRO A 187 16.56 -8.34 -32.07
N ALA A 188 15.49 -8.22 -32.89
CA ALA A 188 14.10 -8.32 -32.37
C ALA A 188 13.81 -9.65 -31.66
N GLU A 189 14.41 -10.77 -32.12
CA GLU A 189 14.24 -12.08 -31.46
C GLU A 189 14.88 -12.13 -30.07
N GLU A 190 16.09 -11.59 -29.93
CA GLU A 190 16.82 -11.59 -28.66
C GLU A 190 16.14 -10.66 -27.64
N LEU A 191 15.69 -9.49 -28.11
CA LEU A 191 14.89 -8.56 -27.26
C LEU A 191 13.58 -9.21 -26.79
N ALA A 192 12.87 -9.91 -27.68
CA ALA A 192 11.63 -10.60 -27.35
C ALA A 192 11.87 -11.75 -26.34
N ALA A 193 12.98 -12.48 -26.45
CA ALA A 193 13.33 -13.52 -25.49
C ALA A 193 13.61 -12.96 -24.09
N ILE A 194 14.37 -11.86 -24.00
CA ILE A 194 14.65 -11.17 -22.72
C ILE A 194 13.34 -10.63 -22.11
N GLN A 195 12.52 -9.94 -22.90
CA GLN A 195 11.23 -9.42 -22.47
C GLN A 195 10.30 -10.53 -21.98
N GLY A 196 10.27 -11.67 -22.66
CA GLY A 196 9.49 -12.83 -22.27
C GLY A 196 9.89 -13.40 -20.90
N GLN A 197 11.19 -13.51 -20.64
CA GLN A 197 11.70 -13.96 -19.33
C GLN A 197 11.34 -12.98 -18.21
N GLU A 198 11.53 -11.68 -18.43
CA GLU A 198 11.22 -10.63 -17.46
C GLU A 198 9.70 -10.55 -17.18
N LEU A 199 8.85 -10.67 -18.21
CA LEU A 199 7.40 -10.74 -18.06
C LEU A 199 6.94 -11.99 -17.32
N ASN A 200 7.62 -13.12 -17.52
CA ASN A 200 7.33 -14.35 -16.80
C ASN A 200 7.57 -14.20 -15.28
N ALA A 201 8.64 -13.52 -14.87
CA ALA A 201 8.91 -13.25 -13.46
C ALA A 201 7.78 -12.41 -12.81
N VAL A 202 7.35 -11.33 -13.49
CA VAL A 202 6.22 -10.51 -13.06
C VAL A 202 4.94 -11.34 -12.97
N THR A 203 4.61 -12.07 -14.04
CA THR A 203 3.39 -12.87 -14.13
C THR A 203 3.33 -13.93 -13.03
N THR A 204 4.44 -14.62 -12.79
CA THR A 204 4.52 -15.65 -11.74
C THR A 204 4.23 -15.06 -10.38
N ALA A 205 4.78 -13.89 -10.05
CA ALA A 205 4.51 -13.23 -8.77
C ALA A 205 3.01 -12.92 -8.59
N TYR A 206 2.34 -12.37 -9.63
CA TYR A 206 0.90 -12.06 -9.56
C TYR A 206 0.03 -13.32 -9.54
N VAL A 207 0.35 -14.35 -10.30
CA VAL A 207 -0.38 -15.63 -10.27
C VAL A 207 -0.31 -16.26 -8.88
N VAL A 208 0.86 -16.29 -8.25
CA VAL A 208 1.01 -16.79 -6.87
C VAL A 208 0.16 -15.97 -5.90
N LEU A 209 0.18 -14.63 -5.99
CA LEU A 209 -0.68 -13.78 -5.19
C LEU A 209 -2.17 -14.05 -5.43
N GLY A 210 -2.58 -14.25 -6.69
CA GLY A 210 -3.94 -14.62 -7.05
C GLY A 210 -4.39 -15.93 -6.39
N LEU A 211 -3.52 -16.94 -6.37
CA LEU A 211 -3.77 -18.22 -5.69
C LEU A 211 -3.91 -18.05 -4.17
N VAL A 212 -3.05 -17.22 -3.55
CA VAL A 212 -3.18 -16.89 -2.13
C VAL A 212 -4.53 -16.23 -1.83
N MET A 213 -4.99 -15.31 -2.69
CA MET A 213 -6.30 -14.67 -2.53
C MET A 213 -7.46 -15.64 -2.72
N LEU A 214 -7.35 -16.64 -3.59
CA LEU A 214 -8.33 -17.71 -3.70
C LEU A 214 -8.40 -18.56 -2.42
N VAL A 215 -7.27 -18.86 -1.81
CA VAL A 215 -7.24 -19.57 -0.50
C VAL A 215 -7.93 -18.74 0.58
N LEU A 216 -7.66 -17.43 0.64
CA LEU A 216 -8.34 -16.52 1.58
C LEU A 216 -9.85 -16.44 1.29
N LEU A 217 -10.26 -16.40 0.02
CA LEU A 217 -11.67 -16.43 -0.37
C LEU A 217 -12.35 -17.69 0.14
N LEU A 218 -11.73 -18.85 -0.02
CA LEU A 218 -12.25 -20.12 0.48
C LEU A 218 -12.33 -20.13 2.01
N ALA A 219 -11.30 -19.63 2.69
CA ALA A 219 -11.29 -19.50 4.15
C ALA A 219 -12.45 -18.61 4.66
N ILE A 220 -12.68 -17.45 4.03
CA ILE A 220 -13.79 -16.54 4.34
C ILE A 220 -15.14 -17.23 4.05
N ARG A 221 -15.27 -17.91 2.93
CA ARG A 221 -16.50 -18.61 2.55
C ARG A 221 -16.90 -19.67 3.57
N LEU A 222 -15.95 -20.49 4.02
CA LEU A 222 -16.16 -21.58 4.95
C LEU A 222 -16.36 -21.12 6.41
N THR A 223 -15.84 -19.92 6.75
CA THR A 223 -15.96 -19.40 8.11
C THR A 223 -17.37 -18.86 8.38
N LYS A 224 -17.95 -19.26 9.52
CA LYS A 224 -19.19 -18.66 10.03
C LYS A 224 -18.87 -17.25 10.54
N MET A 225 -19.20 -16.25 9.76
CA MET A 225 -19.02 -14.84 10.12
C MET A 225 -20.36 -14.24 10.58
N PRO A 226 -20.35 -13.27 11.53
CA PRO A 226 -21.56 -12.56 11.92
C PRO A 226 -22.25 -11.95 10.70
N ASN A 227 -23.53 -12.27 10.52
CA ASN A 227 -24.28 -11.79 9.38
C ASN A 227 -24.84 -10.39 9.70
N LEU A 228 -24.02 -9.38 9.45
CA LEU A 228 -24.39 -7.97 9.62
C LEU A 228 -24.94 -7.47 8.29
N SER A 229 -26.17 -7.89 7.96
CA SER A 229 -26.87 -7.41 6.75
C SER A 229 -27.93 -6.39 7.10
N GLU A 230 -28.00 -5.33 6.32
CA GLU A 230 -29.03 -4.32 6.39
C GLU A 230 -30.12 -4.63 5.36
N LYS A 231 -30.84 -5.73 5.56
CA LYS A 231 -31.97 -6.05 4.67
C LYS A 231 -33.12 -5.07 4.94
N GLY A 232 -33.43 -4.21 3.98
CA GLY A 232 -34.75 -3.55 3.93
C GLY A 232 -34.79 -2.05 3.63
N GLU A 233 -33.72 -1.30 3.67
CA GLU A 233 -33.80 0.13 3.34
C GLU A 233 -33.60 0.37 1.84
N LYS A 234 -34.55 1.11 1.24
CA LYS A 234 -34.44 1.59 -0.15
C LYS A 234 -33.19 2.47 -0.28
N ILE A 235 -32.38 2.17 -1.28
CA ILE A 235 -31.16 2.94 -1.56
C ILE A 235 -31.57 4.28 -2.19
N GLU A 236 -31.69 5.31 -1.39
CA GLU A 236 -31.85 6.68 -1.88
C GLU A 236 -30.47 7.37 -1.95
N PHE A 237 -29.65 6.96 -2.93
CA PHE A 237 -28.29 7.47 -3.10
C PHE A 237 -28.21 9.00 -3.07
N GLY A 238 -29.05 9.66 -3.85
CA GLY A 238 -29.06 11.13 -3.94
C GLY A 238 -29.47 11.82 -2.62
N ALA A 239 -30.44 11.29 -1.91
CA ALA A 239 -30.88 11.82 -0.62
C ALA A 239 -29.80 11.64 0.45
N THR A 240 -29.17 10.48 0.49
CA THR A 240 -28.06 10.19 1.42
C THR A 240 -26.85 11.06 1.14
N LEU A 241 -26.41 11.17 -0.11
CA LEU A 241 -25.29 12.04 -0.48
C LEU A 241 -25.56 13.50 -0.08
N ARG A 242 -26.80 13.98 -0.29
CA ARG A 242 -27.22 15.33 0.12
C ARG A 242 -27.16 15.52 1.65
N ARG A 243 -27.52 14.48 2.45
CA ARG A 243 -27.40 14.53 3.92
C ARG A 243 -25.92 14.52 4.35
N LEU A 244 -25.10 13.68 3.73
CA LEU A 244 -23.66 13.59 4.01
C LEU A 244 -22.93 14.92 3.72
N ILE A 245 -23.18 15.55 2.59
CA ILE A 245 -22.58 16.85 2.23
C ILE A 245 -23.00 17.94 3.22
N LYS A 246 -24.20 17.86 3.84
CA LYS A 246 -24.64 18.79 4.88
C LYS A 246 -24.01 18.53 6.24
N ASN A 247 -23.47 17.33 6.47
CA ASN A 247 -22.81 17.01 7.76
C ASN A 247 -21.38 17.55 7.77
N LYS A 248 -21.15 18.56 8.62
CA LYS A 248 -19.83 19.21 8.74
C LYS A 248 -18.71 18.24 9.13
N ASN A 249 -18.97 17.30 10.05
CA ASN A 249 -17.96 16.35 10.51
C ASN A 249 -17.52 15.44 9.37
N TYR A 250 -18.47 14.98 8.55
CA TYR A 250 -18.18 14.18 7.37
C TYR A 250 -17.35 14.94 6.34
N VAL A 251 -17.79 16.16 5.95
CA VAL A 251 -17.10 16.98 4.95
C VAL A 251 -15.66 17.29 5.39
N TRP A 252 -15.49 17.72 6.64
CA TRP A 252 -14.14 17.97 7.18
C TRP A 252 -13.30 16.70 7.30
N GLY A 253 -13.93 15.55 7.61
CA GLY A 253 -13.27 14.24 7.59
C GLY A 253 -12.75 13.86 6.21
N VAL A 254 -13.56 14.04 5.17
CA VAL A 254 -13.16 13.78 3.76
C VAL A 254 -12.03 14.70 3.32
N ILE A 255 -12.14 16.01 3.60
CA ILE A 255 -11.09 16.99 3.27
C ILE A 255 -9.79 16.65 4.01
N ALA A 256 -9.86 16.37 5.30
CA ALA A 256 -8.69 15.99 6.08
C ALA A 256 -8.04 14.70 5.55
N GLN A 257 -8.85 13.72 5.15
CA GLN A 257 -8.37 12.47 4.60
C GLN A 257 -7.68 12.66 3.23
N PHE A 258 -8.26 13.50 2.37
CA PHE A 258 -7.65 13.86 1.08
C PHE A 258 -6.24 14.45 1.26
N PHE A 259 -6.09 15.44 2.16
CA PHE A 259 -4.78 16.02 2.44
C PHE A 259 -3.83 15.06 3.14
N ASN A 260 -4.33 14.20 4.04
CA ASN A 260 -3.53 13.20 4.72
C ASN A 260 -2.92 12.19 3.74
N ILE A 261 -3.75 11.64 2.82
CA ILE A 261 -3.27 10.68 1.81
C ILE A 261 -2.33 11.38 0.83
N GLY A 262 -2.66 12.59 0.37
CA GLY A 262 -1.79 13.38 -0.50
C GLY A 262 -0.40 13.62 0.12
N ALA A 263 -0.36 14.01 1.39
CA ALA A 263 0.89 14.18 2.13
C ALA A 263 1.66 12.86 2.29
N GLN A 264 0.97 11.76 2.58
CA GLN A 264 1.58 10.43 2.72
C GLN A 264 2.25 9.99 1.42
N ILE A 265 1.53 10.09 0.30
CA ILE A 265 2.08 9.75 -1.02
C ILE A 265 3.28 10.64 -1.35
N ALA A 266 3.18 11.96 -1.11
CA ALA A 266 4.28 12.88 -1.34
C ALA A 266 5.53 12.50 -0.53
N VAL A 267 5.40 12.27 0.77
CA VAL A 267 6.53 11.87 1.63
C VAL A 267 7.19 10.60 1.12
N TRP A 268 6.41 9.56 0.84
CA TRP A 268 6.96 8.27 0.40
C TRP A 268 7.56 8.32 -1.00
N SER A 269 6.98 9.11 -1.92
CA SER A 269 7.52 9.27 -3.27
C SER A 269 8.82 10.07 -3.31
N PHE A 270 9.01 11.01 -2.38
CA PHE A 270 10.16 11.90 -2.40
C PHE A 270 11.29 11.49 -1.44
N VAL A 271 11.06 10.59 -0.48
CA VAL A 271 12.08 10.23 0.53
C VAL A 271 13.37 9.73 -0.10
N ILE A 272 13.30 8.90 -1.15
CA ILE A 272 14.48 8.36 -1.85
C ILE A 272 15.26 9.49 -2.50
N ARG A 273 14.60 10.32 -3.31
CA ARG A 273 15.23 11.45 -4.00
C ARG A 273 15.82 12.46 -3.04
N TYR A 274 15.09 12.74 -1.96
CA TYR A 274 15.55 13.67 -0.93
C TYR A 274 16.80 13.14 -0.21
N ALA A 275 16.82 11.86 0.16
CA ALA A 275 17.97 11.23 0.78
C ALA A 275 19.19 11.21 -0.15
N MET A 276 19.02 10.90 -1.45
CA MET A 276 20.11 10.95 -2.43
C MET A 276 20.78 12.32 -2.48
N VAL A 277 19.99 13.39 -2.55
CA VAL A 277 20.51 14.77 -2.63
C VAL A 277 21.14 15.21 -1.31
N GLN A 278 20.49 14.95 -0.19
CA GLN A 278 20.95 15.43 1.13
C GLN A 278 22.19 14.72 1.65
N LEU A 279 22.33 13.43 1.35
CA LEU A 279 23.44 12.58 1.84
C LEU A 279 24.53 12.35 0.77
N ASN A 280 24.33 12.90 -0.44
CA ASN A 280 25.30 12.85 -1.54
C ASN A 280 25.86 11.45 -1.82
N PHE A 281 24.99 10.44 -1.85
CA PHE A 281 25.42 9.06 -2.10
C PHE A 281 26.16 8.88 -3.41
N ASP A 282 25.76 9.60 -4.48
CA ASP A 282 26.44 9.56 -5.77
C ASP A 282 27.90 10.03 -5.65
N GLY A 283 28.16 11.08 -4.88
CA GLY A 283 29.52 11.57 -4.62
C GLY A 283 30.36 10.58 -3.82
N VAL A 284 29.75 9.91 -2.84
CA VAL A 284 30.44 8.86 -2.04
C VAL A 284 30.83 7.69 -2.94
N LEU A 285 29.93 7.20 -3.78
CA LEU A 285 30.20 6.07 -4.68
C LEU A 285 31.19 6.44 -5.78
N ALA A 286 31.07 7.63 -6.35
CA ALA A 286 32.03 8.12 -7.36
C ALA A 286 33.47 8.17 -6.83
N SER A 287 33.67 8.39 -5.52
CA SER A 287 34.98 8.39 -4.89
C SER A 287 35.64 7.02 -4.80
N LEU A 288 34.85 5.92 -4.95
CA LEU A 288 35.37 4.53 -4.89
C LEU A 288 35.85 4.00 -6.25
N GLY A 289 35.44 4.64 -7.36
CA GLY A 289 35.74 4.20 -8.74
C GLY A 289 34.91 3.00 -9.20
N ASP A 290 34.89 2.76 -10.51
CA ASP A 290 34.02 1.75 -11.17
C ASP A 290 34.34 0.28 -10.83
N SER A 291 35.50 0.01 -10.20
CA SER A 291 35.94 -1.34 -9.87
C SER A 291 35.80 -1.73 -8.40
N ALA A 292 35.05 -0.94 -7.62
CA ALA A 292 34.85 -1.20 -6.21
C ALA A 292 34.09 -2.52 -5.96
N SER A 293 34.59 -3.34 -5.01
CA SER A 293 33.87 -4.55 -4.59
C SER A 293 32.57 -4.19 -3.86
N ALA A 294 31.58 -5.12 -3.88
CA ALA A 294 30.31 -4.92 -3.18
C ALA A 294 30.50 -4.59 -1.69
N ASP A 295 31.49 -5.23 -1.03
CA ASP A 295 31.82 -4.96 0.37
C ASP A 295 32.41 -3.57 0.59
N ALA A 296 33.21 -3.08 -0.36
CA ALA A 296 33.77 -1.72 -0.30
C ALA A 296 32.64 -0.68 -0.41
N VAL A 297 31.66 -0.90 -1.29
CA VAL A 297 30.47 -0.06 -1.44
C VAL A 297 29.67 -0.01 -0.15
N VAL A 298 29.35 -1.17 0.44
CA VAL A 298 28.58 -1.25 1.69
C VAL A 298 29.34 -0.56 2.83
N ASN A 299 30.66 -0.76 2.93
CA ASN A 299 31.47 -0.15 3.98
C ASN A 299 31.58 1.38 3.83
N ALA A 300 31.69 1.89 2.61
CA ALA A 300 31.66 3.33 2.36
C ALA A 300 30.30 3.94 2.75
N LEU A 301 29.20 3.29 2.38
CA LEU A 301 27.84 3.73 2.71
C LEU A 301 27.55 3.66 4.22
N ARG A 302 28.15 2.69 4.95
CA ARG A 302 28.12 2.67 6.42
C ARG A 302 28.79 3.89 7.04
N GLY A 303 29.83 4.41 6.42
CA GLY A 303 30.54 5.62 6.88
C GLY A 303 29.72 6.91 6.73
N VAL A 304 28.69 6.93 5.88
CA VAL A 304 27.88 8.13 5.63
C VAL A 304 26.98 8.44 6.83
N GLU A 305 26.32 7.41 7.39
CA GLU A 305 25.31 7.62 8.42
C GLU A 305 25.22 6.46 9.42
N PRO A 306 25.24 6.73 10.76
CA PRO A 306 25.25 5.68 11.78
C PRO A 306 23.94 4.88 11.85
N VAL A 307 22.79 5.50 11.49
CA VAL A 307 21.49 4.82 11.52
C VAL A 307 21.36 3.83 10.37
N ALA A 308 21.82 4.23 9.17
CA ALA A 308 21.91 3.32 8.03
C ALA A 308 22.89 2.18 8.30
N ALA A 309 24.05 2.47 8.94
CA ALA A 309 25.01 1.47 9.35
C ALA A 309 24.38 0.43 10.30
N ALA A 310 23.60 0.88 11.29
CA ALA A 310 22.90 0.00 12.21
C ALA A 310 21.88 -0.92 11.48
N PHE A 311 21.18 -0.36 10.49
CA PHE A 311 20.25 -1.13 9.65
C PHE A 311 20.99 -2.18 8.82
N TYR A 312 22.11 -1.85 8.18
CA TYR A 312 22.92 -2.80 7.40
C TYR A 312 23.49 -3.92 8.28
N ASN A 313 23.98 -3.60 9.47
CA ASN A 313 24.45 -4.61 10.43
C ASN A 313 23.32 -5.55 10.87
N CYS A 314 22.11 -5.03 11.06
CA CYS A 314 20.92 -5.83 11.35
C CYS A 314 20.56 -6.76 10.19
N CYS A 315 20.62 -6.28 8.94
CA CYS A 315 20.37 -7.09 7.74
C CYS A 315 21.39 -8.25 7.64
N GLU A 316 22.67 -7.99 7.85
CA GLU A 316 23.70 -9.02 7.85
C GLU A 316 23.48 -10.06 8.96
N TRP A 317 23.17 -9.61 10.17
CA TRP A 317 22.89 -10.52 11.28
C TRP A 317 21.67 -11.42 11.01
N LEU A 318 20.65 -10.90 10.28
CA LEU A 318 19.47 -11.66 9.86
C LEU A 318 19.71 -12.51 8.61
N GLY A 319 20.88 -12.45 7.98
CA GLY A 319 21.18 -13.14 6.73
C GLY A 319 20.48 -12.53 5.49
N LEU A 320 20.00 -11.28 5.59
CA LEU A 320 19.30 -10.55 4.53
C LEU A 320 20.29 -9.75 3.67
N ASN A 321 21.34 -10.40 3.18
CA ASN A 321 22.41 -9.75 2.40
C ASN A 321 21.94 -9.14 1.09
N ASP A 322 20.81 -9.62 0.53
CA ASP A 322 20.21 -9.07 -0.68
C ASP A 322 19.58 -7.67 -0.50
N LEU A 323 19.39 -7.24 0.77
CA LEU A 323 18.94 -5.90 1.11
C LEU A 323 20.08 -4.89 1.30
N LEU A 324 21.34 -5.35 1.25
CA LEU A 324 22.48 -4.46 1.34
C LEU A 324 22.63 -3.64 0.06
N PRO A 325 22.87 -2.34 0.16
CA PRO A 325 22.87 -1.46 -1.00
C PRO A 325 24.15 -1.66 -1.83
N ARG A 326 23.96 -1.71 -3.15
CA ARG A 326 25.03 -1.74 -4.16
C ARG A 326 25.09 -0.47 -5.00
N THR A 327 24.05 0.34 -4.93
CA THR A 327 23.90 1.61 -5.67
C THR A 327 23.44 2.72 -4.75
N ALA A 328 23.65 3.98 -5.15
CA ALA A 328 23.17 5.16 -4.42
C ALA A 328 21.65 5.12 -4.21
N GLU A 329 20.91 4.67 -5.21
CA GLU A 329 19.44 4.55 -5.15
C GLU A 329 19.02 3.52 -4.10
N GLN A 330 19.71 2.36 -4.03
CA GLN A 330 19.45 1.35 -3.02
C GLN A 330 19.79 1.83 -1.61
N ALA A 331 20.88 2.59 -1.45
CA ALA A 331 21.21 3.22 -0.18
C ALA A 331 20.13 4.21 0.27
N ALA A 332 19.62 5.01 -0.65
CA ALA A 332 18.51 5.92 -0.38
C ALA A 332 17.19 5.19 -0.11
N ALA A 333 16.95 4.07 -0.79
CA ALA A 333 15.77 3.23 -0.56
C ALA A 333 15.76 2.61 0.85
N THR A 334 16.92 2.44 1.51
CA THR A 334 17.01 2.05 2.91
C THR A 334 16.21 3.00 3.81
N TYR A 335 16.26 4.31 3.57
CA TYR A 335 15.51 5.30 4.35
C TYR A 335 14.01 5.21 4.11
N TYR A 336 13.59 4.80 2.93
CA TYR A 336 12.18 4.47 2.67
C TYR A 336 11.72 3.27 3.50
N ILE A 337 12.50 2.18 3.53
CA ILE A 337 12.21 1.00 4.37
C ILE A 337 12.16 1.39 5.84
N MET A 338 13.13 2.18 6.32
CA MET A 338 13.15 2.68 7.70
C MET A 338 11.95 3.57 8.02
N SER A 339 11.50 4.39 7.07
CA SER A 339 10.25 5.18 7.20
C SER A 339 9.03 4.31 7.35
N LEU A 340 8.94 3.19 6.62
CA LEU A 340 7.86 2.21 6.75
C LEU A 340 7.91 1.47 8.09
N ILE A 341 9.10 1.09 8.55
CA ILE A 341 9.29 0.48 9.86
C ILE A 341 8.84 1.44 10.98
N LEU A 342 9.28 2.70 10.90
CA LEU A 342 8.86 3.74 11.84
C LEU A 342 7.35 3.94 11.84
N PHE A 343 6.73 3.94 10.65
CA PHE A 343 5.29 4.00 10.49
C PHE A 343 4.58 2.84 11.20
N VAL A 344 5.09 1.60 11.05
CA VAL A 344 4.57 0.40 11.75
C VAL A 344 4.68 0.56 13.26
N VAL A 345 5.88 0.83 13.75
CA VAL A 345 6.16 0.96 15.19
C VAL A 345 5.25 2.02 15.80
N MET A 346 5.20 3.22 15.20
CA MET A 346 4.36 4.32 15.67
C MET A 346 2.88 3.98 15.64
N ARG A 347 2.41 3.17 14.69
CA ARG A 347 1.01 2.72 14.66
C ARG A 347 0.66 1.88 15.89
N PHE A 348 1.51 0.94 16.28
CA PHE A 348 1.29 0.15 17.50
C PHE A 348 1.40 1.00 18.76
N VAL A 349 2.42 1.85 18.85
CA VAL A 349 2.62 2.77 19.98
C VAL A 349 1.41 3.69 20.15
N CYS A 350 0.98 4.38 19.09
CA CYS A 350 -0.15 5.27 19.13
C CYS A 350 -1.47 4.55 19.43
N THR A 351 -1.67 3.34 18.88
CA THR A 351 -2.86 2.52 19.19
C THR A 351 -2.89 2.12 20.67
N ALA A 352 -1.74 1.80 21.26
CA ALA A 352 -1.64 1.55 22.70
C ALA A 352 -1.90 2.82 23.53
N MET A 353 -1.36 3.98 23.11
CA MET A 353 -1.58 5.27 23.76
C MET A 353 -3.05 5.70 23.74
N MET A 354 -3.85 5.31 22.77
CA MET A 354 -5.30 5.55 22.70
C MET A 354 -6.06 4.95 23.90
N LYS A 355 -5.44 4.07 24.69
CA LYS A 355 -6.03 3.58 25.96
C LYS A 355 -6.03 4.66 27.03
N TYR A 356 -5.04 5.55 27.01
CA TYR A 356 -4.81 6.56 28.06
C TYR A 356 -5.14 7.97 27.57
N VAL A 357 -4.94 8.26 26.28
CA VAL A 357 -5.13 9.57 25.67
C VAL A 357 -6.30 9.52 24.70
N LYS A 358 -7.18 10.53 24.73
CA LYS A 358 -8.29 10.64 23.78
C LYS A 358 -7.75 10.76 22.36
N ALA A 359 -8.30 9.98 21.42
CA ALA A 359 -7.83 9.87 20.04
C ALA A 359 -7.68 11.23 19.33
N TYR A 360 -8.60 12.19 19.55
CA TYR A 360 -8.51 13.51 18.93
C TYR A 360 -7.31 14.34 19.44
N LYS A 361 -6.94 14.21 20.73
CA LYS A 361 -5.75 14.91 21.27
C LYS A 361 -4.46 14.35 20.68
N LEU A 362 -4.41 13.02 20.55
CA LEU A 362 -3.27 12.34 19.93
C LEU A 362 -3.13 12.72 18.45
N LEU A 363 -4.26 12.78 17.73
CA LEU A 363 -4.29 13.21 16.33
C LEU A 363 -3.75 14.63 16.15
N ILE A 364 -4.22 15.58 16.98
CA ILE A 364 -3.75 16.98 16.93
C ILE A 364 -2.25 17.06 17.24
N GLY A 365 -1.78 16.36 18.29
CA GLY A 365 -0.36 16.35 18.66
C GLY A 365 0.53 15.81 17.55
N LEU A 366 0.13 14.70 16.90
CA LEU A 366 0.86 14.12 15.79
C LEU A 366 0.83 15.02 14.54
N ALA A 367 -0.29 15.70 14.28
CA ALA A 367 -0.38 16.64 13.17
C ALA A 367 0.56 17.84 13.37
N LEU A 368 0.60 18.41 14.56
CA LEU A 368 1.54 19.51 14.89
C LEU A 368 3.00 19.06 14.78
N LEU A 369 3.30 17.86 15.29
CA LEU A 369 4.64 17.27 15.16
C LEU A 369 5.02 17.04 13.69
N ALA A 370 4.09 16.58 12.85
CA ALA A 370 4.31 16.41 11.42
C ALA A 370 4.64 17.75 10.73
N VAL A 371 3.94 18.84 11.10
CA VAL A 371 4.24 20.19 10.59
C VAL A 371 5.65 20.63 11.01
N MET A 372 6.04 20.41 12.26
CA MET A 372 7.40 20.72 12.73
C MET A 372 8.46 19.90 11.97
N CYS A 373 8.20 18.60 11.73
CA CYS A 373 9.07 17.77 10.93
C CYS A 373 9.13 18.26 9.46
N CYS A 374 8.02 18.72 8.87
CA CYS A 374 8.03 19.31 7.54
C CYS A 374 8.94 20.55 7.48
N LEU A 375 8.84 21.45 8.46
CA LEU A 375 9.73 22.62 8.55
C LEU A 375 11.19 22.17 8.74
N GLY A 376 11.44 21.17 9.56
CA GLY A 376 12.76 20.57 9.73
C GLY A 376 13.32 19.98 8.43
N ALA A 377 12.50 19.34 7.61
CA ALA A 377 12.90 18.81 6.30
C ALA A 377 13.15 19.94 5.27
N MET A 378 12.38 21.04 5.34
CA MET A 378 12.57 22.19 4.41
C MET A 378 13.83 23.00 4.69
N PHE A 379 14.14 23.23 5.95
CA PHE A 379 15.25 24.10 6.35
C PHE A 379 16.48 23.35 6.86
N GLY A 380 16.30 22.08 7.25
CA GLY A 380 17.40 21.21 7.70
C GLY A 380 18.22 20.70 6.51
N LYS A 381 19.54 20.54 6.74
CA LYS A 381 20.47 19.99 5.75
C LYS A 381 21.00 18.63 6.21
N GLY A 382 21.40 17.82 5.24
CA GLY A 382 22.00 16.51 5.49
C GLY A 382 21.03 15.55 6.21
N SER A 383 21.57 14.75 7.12
CA SER A 383 20.87 13.71 7.86
C SER A 383 19.68 14.21 8.65
N PHE A 384 19.76 15.40 9.24
CA PHE A 384 18.65 15.97 10.02
C PHE A 384 17.38 16.13 9.19
N GLY A 385 17.50 16.67 7.96
CA GLY A 385 16.36 16.79 7.06
C GLY A 385 15.73 15.42 6.71
N VAL A 386 16.58 14.41 6.45
CA VAL A 386 16.14 13.06 6.14
C VAL A 386 15.39 12.45 7.32
N TYR A 387 15.89 12.59 8.55
CA TYR A 387 15.22 12.09 9.75
C TYR A 387 13.91 12.82 10.03
N CYS A 388 13.83 14.11 9.76
CA CYS A 388 12.58 14.86 9.82
C CYS A 388 11.55 14.29 8.83
N LEU A 389 11.96 14.01 7.59
CA LEU A 389 11.07 13.43 6.58
C LEU A 389 10.59 12.03 6.98
N MET A 390 11.47 11.19 7.54
CA MET A 390 11.08 9.90 8.12
C MET A 390 10.11 10.09 9.30
N GLY A 391 10.34 11.09 10.16
CA GLY A 391 9.49 11.41 11.30
C GLY A 391 8.05 11.75 10.90
N ILE A 392 7.84 12.41 9.75
CA ILE A 392 6.51 12.66 9.19
C ILE A 392 5.78 11.32 8.95
N SER A 393 6.46 10.32 8.38
CA SER A 393 5.88 9.00 8.16
C SER A 393 5.36 8.38 9.47
N GLY A 394 6.15 8.47 10.55
CA GLY A 394 5.71 8.03 11.89
C GLY A 394 4.48 8.77 12.40
N CYS A 395 4.44 10.09 12.25
CA CYS A 395 3.28 10.91 12.67
C CYS A 395 2.00 10.55 11.91
N MET A 396 2.10 10.25 10.62
CA MET A 396 0.95 9.93 9.77
C MET A 396 0.36 8.53 10.05
N SER A 397 1.07 7.69 10.79
CA SER A 397 0.70 6.30 11.03
C SER A 397 -0.70 6.10 11.62
N LEU A 398 -1.15 6.99 12.52
CA LEU A 398 -2.45 6.95 13.19
C LEU A 398 -3.53 7.74 12.42
N MET A 399 -3.13 8.68 11.54
CA MET A 399 -4.05 9.69 11.01
C MET A 399 -5.17 9.08 10.20
N PHE A 400 -4.87 8.19 9.24
CA PHE A 400 -5.85 7.60 8.35
C PHE A 400 -7.05 6.97 9.09
N PRO A 401 -6.89 5.94 9.93
CA PRO A 401 -8.02 5.28 10.57
C PRO A 401 -8.71 6.14 11.62
N THR A 402 -8.00 7.13 12.18
CA THR A 402 -8.57 8.02 13.19
C THR A 402 -9.44 9.10 12.56
N ILE A 403 -8.98 9.75 11.47
CA ILE A 403 -9.76 10.71 10.70
C ILE A 403 -11.00 10.02 10.13
N TYR A 404 -10.82 8.82 9.56
CA TYR A 404 -11.90 7.99 9.05
C TYR A 404 -12.96 7.72 10.12
N GLY A 405 -12.53 7.25 11.32
CA GLY A 405 -13.44 6.99 12.43
C GLY A 405 -14.21 8.24 12.91
N PHE A 406 -13.55 9.40 12.93
CA PHE A 406 -14.20 10.66 13.33
C PHE A 406 -15.15 11.21 12.27
N GLY A 407 -14.80 11.10 11.00
CA GLY A 407 -15.67 11.49 9.90
C GLY A 407 -17.01 10.75 9.90
N LEU A 408 -17.04 9.56 10.47
CA LEU A 408 -18.23 8.71 10.59
C LEU A 408 -19.02 8.94 11.88
N THR A 409 -18.45 9.64 12.86
CA THR A 409 -19.10 9.83 14.16
C THR A 409 -20.33 10.73 14.02
N GLY A 410 -21.47 10.30 14.57
CA GLY A 410 -22.70 11.09 14.63
C GLY A 410 -23.56 11.07 13.36
N LEU A 411 -23.29 10.16 12.44
CA LEU A 411 -24.08 10.00 11.20
C LEU A 411 -25.32 9.10 11.39
N GLY A 412 -25.50 8.47 12.55
CA GLY A 412 -26.65 7.58 12.83
C GLY A 412 -26.75 6.46 11.79
N ASP A 413 -27.91 6.26 11.19
CA ASP A 413 -28.14 5.26 10.14
C ASP A 413 -27.38 5.56 8.85
N ASP A 414 -27.02 6.84 8.60
CA ASP A 414 -26.18 7.22 7.47
C ASP A 414 -24.72 6.81 7.67
N THR A 415 -24.27 6.50 8.91
CA THR A 415 -22.90 6.00 9.20
C THR A 415 -22.58 4.78 8.34
N LYS A 416 -23.54 3.91 8.19
CA LYS A 416 -23.43 2.67 7.45
C LYS A 416 -23.26 2.90 5.95
N ILE A 417 -23.93 3.91 5.42
CA ILE A 417 -23.81 4.32 4.02
C ILE A 417 -22.50 5.07 3.81
N CYS A 418 -22.11 5.89 4.77
CA CYS A 418 -20.88 6.66 4.73
C CYS A 418 -19.63 5.79 4.82
N LEU A 419 -19.65 4.72 5.63
CA LEU A 419 -18.60 3.71 5.68
C LEU A 419 -18.27 3.16 4.29
N LEU A 420 -19.25 3.17 3.39
CA LEU A 420 -19.14 2.67 2.03
C LEU A 420 -18.50 3.69 1.06
N TYR A 421 -18.46 5.00 1.40
CA TYR A 421 -17.98 6.06 0.51
C TYR A 421 -16.67 6.73 0.94
N THR A 422 -16.14 6.37 2.11
CA THR A 422 -14.94 7.01 2.69
C THR A 422 -13.71 6.11 2.77
N SER A 423 -13.81 4.89 2.25
CA SER A 423 -12.67 3.96 2.18
C SER A 423 -11.87 4.07 0.88
#